data_190bde43e145cc9f5e6474b1572bbf2e
#
_entry.id   190bde43e145cc9f5e6474b1572bbf2e
#
_cell.length_a   1.000
_cell.length_b   1.000
_cell.length_c   1.000
_cell.angle_alpha   90.00
_cell.angle_beta   90.00
_cell.angle_gamma   90.00
#
_symmetry.space_group_name_H-M   'P 1'
#
loop_
_entity.id
_entity.type
_entity.pdbx_description
1 polymer ?
#
loop_
_entity_poly.entity_id
_entity_poly.type
_entity_poly.pdbx_seq_one_letter_code
_entity_poly.pdbx_strand_id
1 'polypeptide(L)'
;MYAMAKNNILGCVDKVPDELWSYQPTPEVRSFAQLFAHVADAQYLFCGVAAEGKSVSKGIEKSLKTKAEIVPALKEAVAYCDSAYAKMTDANAAEMVSLFNMRVTKLGVMDFNIAHTMEHYGNLVTYMRLKGIVPPSSTPPPPAASKKK
;
A
#
# COMPACT_ATOMS: atom_id res chain seq x y z
N MET A 1 10.64 -7.50 2.91
CA MET A 1 9.94 -7.00 1.68
C MET A 1 8.76 -6.08 2.01
N TYR A 2 7.84 -6.47 2.92
CA TYR A 2 6.67 -5.67 3.29
C TYR A 2 7.01 -4.23 3.73
N ALA A 3 7.98 -4.05 4.64
CA ALA A 3 8.40 -2.71 5.09
C ALA A 3 8.85 -1.79 3.93
N MET A 4 9.52 -2.35 2.93
CA MET A 4 9.92 -1.59 1.73
C MET A 4 8.69 -1.17 0.91
N ALA A 5 7.75 -2.09 0.66
CA ALA A 5 6.54 -1.81 -0.11
C ALA A 5 5.70 -0.70 0.56
N LYS A 6 5.41 -0.83 1.86
CA LYS A 6 4.64 0.19 2.60
C LYS A 6 5.34 1.55 2.65
N ASN A 7 6.67 1.58 2.87
CA ASN A 7 7.42 2.83 2.94
C ASN A 7 7.44 3.55 1.58
N ASN A 8 7.48 2.80 0.48
CA ASN A 8 7.38 3.36 -0.86
C ASN A 8 6.00 4.01 -1.09
N ILE A 9 4.91 3.34 -0.72
CA ILE A 9 3.55 3.90 -0.85
C ILE A 9 3.39 5.17 0.01
N LEU A 10 3.78 5.10 1.29
CA LEU A 10 3.67 6.25 2.19
C LEU A 10 4.56 7.43 1.72
N GLY A 11 5.75 7.14 1.22
CA GLY A 11 6.62 8.16 0.65
C GLY A 11 6.08 8.82 -0.63
N CYS A 12 5.23 8.11 -1.41
CA CYS A 12 4.52 8.72 -2.53
C CYS A 12 3.48 9.74 -2.04
N VAL A 13 2.73 9.40 -0.98
CA VAL A 13 1.74 10.30 -0.37
C VAL A 13 2.36 11.65 0.01
N ASP A 14 3.54 11.60 0.64
CA ASP A 14 4.24 12.80 1.10
C ASP A 14 4.77 13.67 -0.05
N LYS A 15 5.05 13.06 -1.21
CA LYS A 15 5.64 13.73 -2.37
C LYS A 15 4.63 14.25 -3.39
N VAL A 16 3.42 13.67 -3.44
CA VAL A 16 2.38 14.09 -4.39
C VAL A 16 1.65 15.32 -3.82
N PRO A 17 1.77 16.51 -4.48
CA PRO A 17 1.11 17.71 -4.03
C PRO A 17 -0.41 17.63 -4.26
N ASP A 18 -1.15 18.42 -3.50
CA ASP A 18 -2.61 18.33 -3.42
C ASP A 18 -3.30 18.55 -4.77
N GLU A 19 -2.79 19.47 -5.58
CA GLU A 19 -3.31 19.78 -6.91
C GLU A 19 -3.20 18.62 -7.91
N LEU A 20 -2.34 17.65 -7.65
CA LEU A 20 -2.18 16.47 -8.50
C LEU A 20 -2.99 15.25 -8.04
N TRP A 21 -3.71 15.34 -6.92
CA TRP A 21 -4.44 14.18 -6.39
C TRP A 21 -5.52 13.62 -7.33
N SER A 22 -6.12 14.48 -8.16
CA SER A 22 -7.08 14.07 -9.20
C SER A 22 -6.43 13.68 -10.53
N TYR A 23 -5.10 13.82 -10.67
CA TYR A 23 -4.42 13.51 -11.91
C TYR A 23 -4.49 12.02 -12.23
N GLN A 24 -4.84 11.69 -13.45
CA GLN A 24 -4.77 10.38 -14.10
C GLN A 24 -4.19 10.56 -15.51
N PRO A 25 -3.28 9.67 -15.97
CA PRO A 25 -2.69 9.80 -17.31
C PRO A 25 -3.70 9.65 -18.45
N THR A 26 -4.66 8.75 -18.29
CA THR A 26 -5.77 8.50 -19.24
C THR A 26 -7.06 8.23 -18.46
N PRO A 27 -8.25 8.37 -19.09
CA PRO A 27 -9.54 8.14 -18.42
C PRO A 27 -9.73 6.71 -17.89
N GLU A 28 -9.04 5.72 -18.48
CA GLU A 28 -9.21 4.30 -18.18
C GLU A 28 -8.44 3.86 -16.92
N VAL A 29 -7.51 4.67 -16.44
CA VAL A 29 -6.70 4.35 -15.25
C VAL A 29 -7.16 5.14 -14.03
N ARG A 30 -6.79 4.68 -12.84
CA ARG A 30 -7.07 5.39 -11.59
C ARG A 30 -6.28 6.69 -11.49
N SER A 31 -6.85 7.70 -10.84
CA SER A 31 -6.10 8.88 -10.39
C SER A 31 -5.16 8.55 -9.21
N PHE A 32 -4.27 9.47 -8.83
CA PHE A 32 -3.47 9.33 -7.60
C PHE A 32 -4.36 9.04 -6.39
N ALA A 33 -5.42 9.83 -6.18
CA ALA A 33 -6.36 9.62 -5.08
C ALA A 33 -6.95 8.21 -5.07
N GLN A 34 -7.42 7.76 -6.23
CA GLN A 34 -8.01 6.43 -6.37
C GLN A 34 -6.99 5.31 -6.15
N LEU A 35 -5.72 5.48 -6.59
CA LEU A 35 -4.67 4.49 -6.34
C LEU A 35 -4.37 4.37 -4.84
N PHE A 36 -4.23 5.47 -4.12
CA PHE A 36 -3.99 5.45 -2.68
C PHE A 36 -5.17 4.84 -1.90
N ALA A 37 -6.40 5.20 -2.26
CA ALA A 37 -7.60 4.66 -1.66
C ALA A 37 -7.77 3.15 -1.95
N HIS A 38 -7.46 2.72 -3.18
CA HIS A 38 -7.46 1.31 -3.58
C HIS A 38 -6.43 0.49 -2.79
N VAL A 39 -5.21 0.99 -2.65
CA VAL A 39 -4.18 0.34 -1.83
C VAL A 39 -4.63 0.23 -0.38
N ALA A 40 -5.30 1.25 0.18
CA ALA A 40 -5.83 1.18 1.54
C ALA A 40 -6.89 0.09 1.70
N ASP A 41 -7.86 -0.02 0.78
CA ASP A 41 -8.84 -1.12 0.79
C ASP A 41 -8.18 -2.49 0.63
N ALA A 42 -7.16 -2.60 -0.22
CA ALA A 42 -6.41 -3.83 -0.44
C ALA A 42 -5.64 -4.30 0.81
N GLN A 43 -5.04 -3.35 1.58
CA GLN A 43 -4.41 -3.69 2.86
C GLN A 43 -5.42 -4.35 3.81
N TYR A 44 -6.62 -3.78 3.97
CA TYR A 44 -7.66 -4.38 4.81
C TYR A 44 -8.12 -5.75 4.29
N LEU A 45 -8.28 -5.89 2.97
CA LEU A 45 -8.70 -7.15 2.36
C LEU A 45 -7.69 -8.27 2.65
N PHE A 46 -6.43 -8.09 2.24
CA PHE A 46 -5.43 -9.14 2.33
C PHE A 46 -5.02 -9.43 3.77
N CYS A 47 -4.77 -8.39 4.56
CA CYS A 47 -4.38 -8.56 5.94
C CYS A 47 -5.54 -9.10 6.80
N GLY A 48 -6.80 -8.79 6.47
CA GLY A 48 -7.97 -9.40 7.09
C GLY A 48 -8.08 -10.88 6.78
N VAL A 49 -7.89 -11.28 5.53
CA VAL A 49 -7.89 -12.70 5.14
C VAL A 49 -6.78 -13.47 5.87
N ALA A 50 -5.57 -12.92 5.95
CA ALA A 50 -4.46 -13.59 6.63
C ALA A 50 -4.65 -13.63 8.14
N ALA A 51 -5.14 -12.56 8.78
CA ALA A 51 -5.28 -12.49 10.23
C ALA A 51 -6.55 -13.16 10.76
N GLU A 52 -7.69 -12.99 10.06
CA GLU A 52 -9.02 -13.33 10.54
C GLU A 52 -9.72 -14.41 9.67
N GLY A 53 -9.11 -14.85 8.58
CA GLY A 53 -9.70 -15.80 7.62
C GLY A 53 -10.80 -15.20 6.73
N LYS A 54 -11.03 -13.89 6.79
CA LYS A 54 -12.06 -13.20 6.01
C LYS A 54 -11.58 -11.83 5.55
N SER A 55 -12.07 -11.36 4.40
CA SER A 55 -11.78 -10.00 3.95
C SER A 55 -12.47 -8.97 4.85
N VAL A 56 -11.75 -7.89 5.12
CA VAL A 56 -12.30 -6.68 5.73
C VAL A 56 -12.46 -5.66 4.63
N SER A 57 -13.65 -5.11 4.44
CA SER A 57 -13.91 -4.05 3.44
C SER A 57 -14.28 -2.76 4.15
N LYS A 58 -13.57 -1.69 3.84
CA LYS A 58 -13.87 -0.34 4.32
C LYS A 58 -14.52 0.55 3.26
N GLY A 59 -14.39 0.17 1.98
CA GLY A 59 -14.95 0.91 0.87
C GLY A 59 -14.33 2.30 0.68
N ILE A 60 -13.03 2.42 1.01
CA ILE A 60 -12.30 3.70 1.01
C ILE A 60 -12.28 4.30 -0.39
N GLU A 61 -11.97 3.50 -1.41
CA GLU A 61 -11.93 3.95 -2.81
C GLU A 61 -13.29 4.49 -3.29
N LYS A 62 -14.40 3.94 -2.77
CA LYS A 62 -15.76 4.35 -3.14
C LYS A 62 -16.20 5.63 -2.43
N SER A 63 -15.85 5.77 -1.15
CA SER A 63 -16.40 6.79 -0.25
C SER A 63 -15.50 8.02 -0.08
N LEU A 64 -14.18 7.89 -0.07
CA LEU A 64 -13.25 8.98 0.19
C LEU A 64 -12.68 9.55 -1.12
N LYS A 65 -12.51 10.87 -1.20
CA LYS A 65 -12.09 11.55 -2.44
C LYS A 65 -10.92 12.51 -2.25
N THR A 66 -10.79 13.07 -1.05
CA THR A 66 -9.79 14.10 -0.77
C THR A 66 -8.54 13.50 -0.11
N LYS A 67 -7.41 14.20 -0.26
CA LYS A 67 -6.15 13.85 0.42
C LYS A 67 -6.35 13.80 1.93
N ALA A 68 -7.05 14.77 2.49
CA ALA A 68 -7.30 14.87 3.93
C ALA A 68 -8.06 13.64 4.50
N GLU A 69 -8.93 13.01 3.69
CA GLU A 69 -9.66 11.80 4.07
C GLU A 69 -8.84 10.52 3.81
N ILE A 70 -8.21 10.43 2.64
CA ILE A 70 -7.55 9.19 2.18
C ILE A 70 -6.25 8.94 2.96
N VAL A 71 -5.46 9.98 3.27
CA VAL A 71 -4.16 9.79 3.95
C VAL A 71 -4.31 9.17 5.33
N PRO A 72 -5.19 9.63 6.22
CA PRO A 72 -5.43 8.96 7.49
C PRO A 72 -5.92 7.52 7.30
N ALA A 73 -6.86 7.28 6.39
CA ALA A 73 -7.41 5.95 6.12
C ALA A 73 -6.32 4.98 5.61
N LEU A 74 -5.42 5.43 4.73
CA LEU A 74 -4.28 4.63 4.27
C LEU A 74 -3.32 4.30 5.42
N LYS A 75 -3.01 5.26 6.28
CA LYS A 75 -2.15 5.05 7.46
C LYS A 75 -2.77 4.03 8.43
N GLU A 76 -4.07 4.10 8.67
CA GLU A 76 -4.80 3.11 9.48
C GLU A 76 -4.77 1.72 8.84
N ALA A 77 -4.99 1.62 7.52
CA ALA A 77 -4.92 0.36 6.79
C ALA A 77 -3.52 -0.27 6.88
N VAL A 78 -2.47 0.55 6.77
CA VAL A 78 -1.08 0.10 6.95
C VAL A 78 -0.84 -0.38 8.39
N ALA A 79 -1.30 0.35 9.40
CA ALA A 79 -1.16 -0.06 10.80
C ALA A 79 -1.91 -1.37 11.10
N TYR A 80 -3.09 -1.57 10.49
CA TYR A 80 -3.81 -2.84 10.56
C TYR A 80 -2.99 -3.99 9.98
N CYS A 81 -2.39 -3.79 8.81
CA CYS A 81 -1.48 -4.76 8.20
C CYS A 81 -0.22 -5.00 9.04
N ASP A 82 0.40 -3.97 9.60
CA ASP A 82 1.56 -4.12 10.50
C ASP A 82 1.24 -5.10 11.62
N SER A 83 0.04 -5.00 12.21
CA SER A 83 -0.43 -5.91 13.25
C SER A 83 -0.61 -7.35 12.74
N ALA A 84 -1.09 -7.52 11.51
CA ALA A 84 -1.26 -8.84 10.89
C ALA A 84 0.10 -9.50 10.60
N TYR A 85 1.05 -8.74 10.03
CA TYR A 85 2.41 -9.22 9.79
C TYR A 85 3.15 -9.57 11.10
N ALA A 86 2.98 -8.78 12.15
CA ALA A 86 3.61 -9.04 13.45
C ALA A 86 3.10 -10.32 14.14
N LYS A 87 1.89 -10.77 13.81
CA LYS A 87 1.28 -12.01 14.33
C LYS A 87 1.63 -13.24 13.48
N MET A 88 2.29 -13.07 12.33
CA MET A 88 2.69 -14.20 11.49
C MET A 88 3.85 -14.95 12.15
N THR A 89 3.73 -16.25 12.22
CA THR A 89 4.72 -17.19 12.76
C THR A 89 4.86 -18.38 11.84
N ASP A 90 5.95 -19.14 11.95
CA ASP A 90 6.12 -20.38 11.20
C ASP A 90 4.98 -21.38 11.45
N ALA A 91 4.41 -21.36 12.66
CA ALA A 91 3.31 -22.25 13.03
C ALA A 91 2.01 -21.96 12.28
N ASN A 92 1.69 -20.67 12.03
CA ASN A 92 0.45 -20.27 11.37
C ASN A 92 0.60 -19.90 9.89
N ALA A 93 1.81 -19.71 9.40
CA ALA A 93 2.10 -19.29 8.02
C ALA A 93 1.53 -20.26 6.97
N ALA A 94 1.55 -21.56 7.26
CA ALA A 94 1.05 -22.63 6.37
C ALA A 94 -0.47 -22.88 6.49
N GLU A 95 -1.17 -22.23 7.42
CA GLU A 95 -2.62 -22.39 7.56
C GLU A 95 -3.34 -21.93 6.28
N MET A 96 -4.32 -22.73 5.84
CA MET A 96 -5.07 -22.50 4.62
C MET A 96 -6.25 -21.56 4.85
N VAL A 97 -6.34 -20.52 4.06
CA VAL A 97 -7.46 -19.56 4.03
C VAL A 97 -8.05 -19.47 2.62
N SER A 98 -9.17 -18.77 2.47
CA SER A 98 -9.78 -18.51 1.16
C SER A 98 -9.49 -17.09 0.70
N LEU A 99 -8.93 -16.95 -0.50
CA LEU A 99 -8.75 -15.66 -1.19
C LEU A 99 -9.27 -15.80 -2.62
N PHE A 100 -10.24 -14.96 -3.02
CA PHE A 100 -10.84 -14.98 -4.37
C PHE A 100 -11.33 -16.38 -4.80
N ASN A 101 -11.96 -17.12 -3.89
CA ASN A 101 -12.41 -18.51 -4.08
C ASN A 101 -11.27 -19.54 -4.28
N MET A 102 -10.02 -19.15 -4.08
CA MET A 102 -8.86 -20.06 -4.09
C MET A 102 -8.44 -20.39 -2.66
N ARG A 103 -7.98 -21.62 -2.45
CA ARG A 103 -7.33 -22.00 -1.20
C ARG A 103 -5.84 -21.69 -1.27
N VAL A 104 -5.39 -20.81 -0.39
CA VAL A 104 -3.99 -20.34 -0.30
C VAL A 104 -3.53 -20.35 1.16
N THR A 105 -2.23 -20.38 1.38
CA THR A 105 -1.67 -20.24 2.73
C THR A 105 -1.77 -18.78 3.21
N LYS A 106 -1.81 -18.56 4.52
CA LYS A 106 -1.71 -17.21 5.09
C LYS A 106 -0.47 -16.47 4.59
N LEU A 107 0.68 -17.15 4.52
CA LEU A 107 1.90 -16.59 3.96
C LEU A 107 1.71 -16.17 2.49
N GLY A 108 1.06 -17.02 1.68
CA GLY A 108 0.75 -16.69 0.29
C GLY A 108 -0.13 -15.46 0.13
N VAL A 109 -1.10 -15.24 1.04
CA VAL A 109 -1.90 -14.01 1.06
C VAL A 109 -1.03 -12.79 1.37
N MET A 110 -0.10 -12.92 2.33
CA MET A 110 0.83 -11.84 2.70
C MET A 110 1.80 -11.50 1.56
N ASP A 111 2.30 -12.50 0.83
CA ASP A 111 3.14 -12.29 -0.36
C ASP A 111 2.34 -11.62 -1.47
N PHE A 112 1.08 -12.02 -1.66
CA PHE A 112 0.19 -11.37 -2.62
C PHE A 112 -0.07 -9.90 -2.27
N ASN A 113 -0.23 -9.58 -0.97
CA ASN A 113 -0.34 -8.19 -0.51
C ASN A 113 0.90 -7.36 -0.89
N ILE A 114 2.10 -7.92 -0.75
CA ILE A 114 3.34 -7.24 -1.16
C ILE A 114 3.36 -7.04 -2.67
N ALA A 115 3.07 -8.07 -3.45
CA ALA A 115 3.05 -8.02 -4.91
C ALA A 115 2.06 -6.95 -5.42
N HIS A 116 0.83 -6.96 -4.92
CA HIS A 116 -0.22 -5.99 -5.26
C HIS A 116 0.17 -4.56 -4.86
N THR A 117 0.76 -4.37 -3.68
CA THR A 117 1.26 -3.06 -3.24
C THR A 117 2.35 -2.55 -4.16
N MET A 118 3.27 -3.42 -4.60
CA MET A 118 4.35 -3.05 -5.52
C MET A 118 3.87 -2.81 -6.94
N GLU A 119 2.83 -3.52 -7.41
CA GLU A 119 2.15 -3.23 -8.68
C GLU A 119 1.64 -1.78 -8.71
N HIS A 120 0.90 -1.38 -7.68
CA HIS A 120 0.37 -0.01 -7.60
C HIS A 120 1.46 1.03 -7.32
N TYR A 121 2.52 0.67 -6.60
CA TYR A 121 3.69 1.52 -6.49
C TYR A 121 4.34 1.77 -7.87
N GLY A 122 4.43 0.77 -8.73
CA GLY A 122 4.89 0.93 -10.11
C GLY A 122 4.05 1.92 -10.92
N ASN A 123 2.71 1.86 -10.77
CA ASN A 123 1.80 2.84 -11.37
C ASN A 123 2.07 4.26 -10.84
N LEU A 124 2.19 4.42 -9.52
CA LEU A 124 2.49 5.71 -8.89
C LEU A 124 3.84 6.27 -9.35
N VAL A 125 4.88 5.45 -9.48
CA VAL A 125 6.19 5.84 -10.01
C VAL A 125 6.06 6.43 -11.41
N THR A 126 5.30 5.78 -12.29
CA THR A 126 5.05 6.26 -13.65
C THR A 126 4.34 7.62 -13.62
N TYR A 127 3.28 7.77 -12.82
CA TYR A 127 2.53 9.03 -12.72
C TYR A 127 3.41 10.16 -12.16
N MET A 128 4.19 9.87 -11.11
CA MET A 128 5.13 10.83 -10.53
C MET A 128 6.14 11.31 -11.57
N ARG A 129 6.74 10.39 -12.34
CA ARG A 129 7.69 10.75 -13.42
C ARG A 129 7.06 11.62 -14.49
N LEU A 130 5.84 11.33 -14.92
CA LEU A 130 5.09 12.16 -15.87
C LEU A 130 4.85 13.58 -15.35
N LYS A 131 4.86 13.79 -14.04
CA LYS A 131 4.72 15.10 -13.38
C LYS A 131 6.04 15.68 -12.86
N GLY A 132 7.18 15.12 -13.25
CA GLY A 132 8.50 15.61 -12.82
C GLY A 132 8.84 15.36 -11.35
N ILE A 133 8.06 14.49 -10.66
CA ILE A 133 8.28 14.17 -9.24
C ILE A 133 9.23 12.96 -9.15
N VAL A 134 10.27 13.05 -8.31
CA VAL A 134 11.20 11.95 -8.05
C VAL A 134 10.56 10.95 -7.08
N PRO A 135 10.35 9.68 -7.49
CA PRO A 135 9.75 8.67 -6.63
C PRO A 135 10.61 8.34 -5.40
N PRO A 136 10.02 7.81 -4.32
CA PRO A 136 10.75 7.44 -3.09
C PRO A 136 11.94 6.51 -3.34
N SER A 137 11.78 5.48 -4.15
CA SER A 137 12.86 4.52 -4.47
C SER A 137 14.03 5.10 -5.28
N SER A 138 13.87 6.29 -5.85
CA SER A 138 14.91 7.02 -6.58
C SER A 138 15.47 8.21 -5.80
N THR A 139 15.04 8.41 -4.57
CA THR A 139 15.56 9.47 -3.70
C THR A 139 16.84 8.96 -3.03
N PRO A 140 17.98 9.67 -3.16
CA PRO A 140 19.20 9.27 -2.44
C PRO A 140 18.94 9.19 -0.93
N PRO A 141 19.59 8.25 -0.23
CA PRO A 141 19.52 8.21 1.22
C PRO A 141 20.06 9.54 1.79
N PRO A 142 19.55 9.99 2.93
CA PRO A 142 20.11 11.17 3.59
C PRO A 142 21.60 10.93 3.85
N PRO A 143 22.45 11.97 3.74
CA PRO A 143 23.87 11.83 4.02
C PRO A 143 24.05 11.26 5.45
N ALA A 144 24.92 10.27 5.58
CA ALA A 144 25.20 9.65 6.87
C ALA A 144 25.57 10.76 7.85
N ALA A 145 24.88 10.79 9.00
CA ALA A 145 25.21 11.73 10.07
C ALA A 145 26.70 11.58 10.40
N SER A 146 27.48 12.63 10.17
CA SER A 146 28.90 12.64 10.54
C SER A 146 28.99 12.38 12.03
N LYS A 147 29.52 11.21 12.42
CA LYS A 147 29.90 10.98 13.83
C LYS A 147 30.91 12.06 14.18
N LYS A 148 30.48 13.10 14.89
CA LYS A 148 31.44 14.02 15.56
C LYS A 148 32.25 13.16 16.50
N LYS A 149 33.57 13.11 16.25
CA LYS A 149 34.53 12.55 17.17
C LYS A 149 34.64 13.45 18.40
#